data_49388aa6be4e1fe74d24d5a288ca3eab
#
_entry.id   49388aa6be4e1fe74d24d5a288ca3eab
#
_cell.length_a   1.000
_cell.length_b   1.000
_cell.length_c   1.000
_cell.angle_alpha   90.00
_cell.angle_beta   90.00
_cell.angle_gamma   90.00
#
_symmetry.space_group_name_H-M   'P 1'
#
loop_
_entity.id
_entity.type
_entity.pdbx_description
1 polymer ?
#
loop_
_entity_poly.entity_id
_entity_poly.type
_entity_poly.pdbx_seq_one_letter_code
_entity_poly.pdbx_strand_id
1 'polypeptide(L)'
;MIPRKTILPFAKPDISDEEIAKVKEVLLSGWLTTGKITEQFEETIKNFTKSKHAIVLNSATAGLHLALRALNVNAGDAVIVPAFTFTATAEVVFRCNGIPLLVDVDRDSYLITEKTIMDFIDKYCEYRKNQLMHIPTKTIIRGIICVHYGGRVCDIDSLKNLAKKYNLFLGEDAAHAFGSMYKNKMIGSLTDFTVFSFYATKNITTGEGGAITTNHQDIAKKIRRMRLHGFDIETYKRKKNVYDVISEGYKYNLSDVLSAIGIVQLKRNPEMLLKRKFIHQYYQNQFKNLTGLKLNPEYEGSSYHLYTIEVPNRDKFANILKEQGIQTSIHFKPLYKMTYYKNKKLYSIQDYSNCEAIFKKILSLPIYSAMSEEDIQDVVDAVNFAYENLHQKKNQKKFVLPFPSHK
;
A
#
# COMPACT_ATOMS: atom_id res chain seq x y z
N MET A 1 -26.95 -19.93 -7.29
CA MET A 1 -26.99 -18.46 -7.10
C MET A 1 -27.47 -17.79 -8.40
N ILE A 2 -28.30 -16.77 -8.33
CA ILE A 2 -28.64 -15.94 -9.49
C ILE A 2 -27.57 -14.85 -9.60
N PRO A 3 -26.91 -14.70 -10.76
CA PRO A 3 -25.89 -13.67 -10.95
C PRO A 3 -26.46 -12.25 -10.76
N ARG A 4 -25.64 -11.33 -10.24
CA ARG A 4 -26.03 -9.90 -10.14
C ARG A 4 -26.33 -9.32 -11.52
N LYS A 5 -27.35 -8.47 -11.59
CA LYS A 5 -27.67 -7.71 -12.80
C LYS A 5 -26.60 -6.66 -13.13
N THR A 6 -25.95 -6.11 -12.09
CA THR A 6 -24.90 -5.10 -12.20
C THR A 6 -23.64 -5.61 -11.52
N ILE A 7 -22.49 -5.34 -12.12
CA ILE A 7 -21.19 -5.77 -11.56
C ILE A 7 -20.91 -4.99 -10.27
N LEU A 8 -20.63 -5.72 -9.18
CA LEU A 8 -20.05 -5.15 -7.96
C LEU A 8 -18.57 -4.85 -8.20
N PRO A 9 -18.14 -3.58 -8.18
CA PRO A 9 -16.74 -3.25 -8.42
C PRO A 9 -15.86 -3.73 -7.26
N PHE A 10 -14.58 -3.97 -7.53
CA PHE A 10 -13.60 -4.33 -6.51
C PHE A 10 -13.44 -3.25 -5.43
N ALA A 11 -13.52 -1.98 -5.81
CA ALA A 11 -13.48 -0.83 -4.92
C ALA A 11 -14.34 0.30 -5.49
N LYS A 12 -14.94 1.08 -4.60
CA LYS A 12 -15.71 2.28 -4.93
C LYS A 12 -15.45 3.35 -3.86
N PRO A 13 -15.14 4.60 -4.25
CA PRO A 13 -15.04 5.71 -3.31
C PRO A 13 -16.36 5.92 -2.55
N ASP A 14 -16.24 6.27 -1.28
CA ASP A 14 -17.36 6.62 -0.42
C ASP A 14 -17.39 8.14 -0.28
N ILE A 15 -18.19 8.79 -1.11
CA ILE A 15 -18.33 10.26 -1.19
C ILE A 15 -19.71 10.65 -0.70
N SER A 16 -19.78 11.63 0.20
CA SER A 16 -21.03 12.21 0.74
C SER A 16 -21.26 13.63 0.23
N ASP A 17 -22.41 14.17 0.55
CA ASP A 17 -22.76 15.56 0.26
C ASP A 17 -21.83 16.56 0.95
N GLU A 18 -21.19 16.17 2.07
CA GLU A 18 -20.23 17.04 2.80
C GLU A 18 -18.96 17.28 1.98
N GLU A 19 -18.40 16.24 1.30
CA GLU A 19 -17.27 16.41 0.37
C GLU A 19 -17.66 17.31 -0.79
N ILE A 20 -18.87 17.12 -1.37
CA ILE A 20 -19.36 17.93 -2.49
C ILE A 20 -19.50 19.40 -2.07
N ALA A 21 -20.10 19.65 -0.92
CA ALA A 21 -20.26 20.99 -0.38
C ALA A 21 -18.91 21.68 -0.12
N LYS A 22 -17.93 20.94 0.45
CA LYS A 22 -16.60 21.50 0.73
C LYS A 22 -15.82 21.84 -0.53
N VAL A 23 -15.91 21.01 -1.57
CA VAL A 23 -15.34 21.31 -2.90
C VAL A 23 -16.00 22.53 -3.51
N LYS A 24 -17.33 22.64 -3.44
CA LYS A 24 -18.07 23.81 -3.93
C LYS A 24 -17.59 25.12 -3.28
N GLU A 25 -17.37 25.11 -1.95
CA GLU A 25 -16.82 26.28 -1.24
C GLU A 25 -15.47 26.72 -1.83
N VAL A 26 -14.56 25.76 -2.09
CA VAL A 26 -13.24 26.03 -2.68
C VAL A 26 -13.37 26.60 -4.08
N LEU A 27 -14.23 26.00 -4.92
CA LEU A 27 -14.46 26.50 -6.29
C LEU A 27 -14.99 27.95 -6.29
N LEU A 28 -15.92 28.28 -5.39
CA LEU A 28 -16.48 29.63 -5.25
C LEU A 28 -15.48 30.65 -4.68
N SER A 29 -14.47 30.21 -3.93
CA SER A 29 -13.42 31.09 -3.39
C SER A 29 -12.49 31.66 -4.46
N GLY A 30 -12.43 31.00 -5.64
CA GLY A 30 -11.50 31.37 -6.71
C GLY A 30 -10.04 30.95 -6.47
N TRP A 31 -9.69 30.41 -5.29
CA TRP A 31 -8.35 29.87 -5.01
C TRP A 31 -8.33 28.34 -5.12
N LEU A 32 -7.87 27.81 -6.24
CA LEU A 32 -7.98 26.38 -6.57
C LEU A 32 -6.71 25.58 -6.31
N THR A 33 -5.54 26.21 -6.36
CA THR A 33 -4.24 25.55 -6.18
C THR A 33 -3.88 25.42 -4.69
N THR A 34 -2.66 24.97 -4.39
CA THR A 34 -2.18 24.86 -3.00
C THR A 34 -2.34 26.17 -2.22
N GLY A 35 -3.03 26.14 -1.11
CA GLY A 35 -3.35 27.30 -0.28
C GLY A 35 -3.71 26.93 1.15
N LYS A 36 -4.66 27.68 1.72
CA LYS A 36 -5.07 27.52 3.13
C LYS A 36 -5.79 26.21 3.42
N ILE A 37 -6.55 25.67 2.45
CA ILE A 37 -7.24 24.39 2.62
C ILE A 37 -6.23 23.24 2.64
N THR A 38 -5.21 23.31 1.79
CA THR A 38 -4.08 22.35 1.79
C THR A 38 -3.34 22.42 3.14
N GLU A 39 -3.06 23.60 3.69
CA GLU A 39 -2.44 23.75 5.01
C GLU A 39 -3.31 23.19 6.13
N GLN A 40 -4.63 23.38 6.08
CA GLN A 40 -5.59 22.79 7.02
C GLN A 40 -5.58 21.27 6.94
N PHE A 41 -5.52 20.70 5.74
CA PHE A 41 -5.46 19.25 5.56
C PHE A 41 -4.16 18.66 6.12
N GLU A 42 -3.01 19.31 5.89
CA GLU A 42 -1.72 18.93 6.50
C GLU A 42 -1.80 18.93 8.04
N GLU A 43 -2.39 19.99 8.64
CA GLU A 43 -2.54 20.05 10.09
C GLU A 43 -3.48 18.96 10.63
N THR A 44 -4.55 18.64 9.90
CA THR A 44 -5.48 17.57 10.28
C THR A 44 -4.80 16.21 10.24
N ILE A 45 -3.98 15.92 9.19
CA ILE A 45 -3.19 14.68 9.10
C ILE A 45 -2.16 14.61 10.24
N LYS A 46 -1.45 15.72 10.50
CA LYS A 46 -0.47 15.82 11.60
C LYS A 46 -1.09 15.47 12.94
N ASN A 47 -2.27 16.03 13.23
CA ASN A 47 -3.00 15.78 14.46
C ASN A 47 -3.52 14.34 14.56
N PHE A 48 -3.98 13.76 13.45
CA PHE A 48 -4.45 12.39 13.38
C PHE A 48 -3.31 11.38 13.60
N THR A 49 -2.18 11.55 12.90
CA THR A 49 -1.04 10.62 12.97
C THR A 49 -0.12 10.87 14.17
N LYS A 50 -0.31 11.98 14.90
CA LYS A 50 0.58 12.44 15.99
C LYS A 50 2.02 12.68 15.54
N SER A 51 2.22 12.97 14.26
CA SER A 51 3.52 13.35 13.70
C SER A 51 3.81 14.84 13.94
N LYS A 52 5.09 15.23 13.90
CA LYS A 52 5.48 16.65 14.01
C LYS A 52 5.22 17.42 12.71
N HIS A 53 5.32 16.74 11.57
CA HIS A 53 5.14 17.33 10.25
C HIS A 53 4.31 16.42 9.36
N ALA A 54 3.39 17.01 8.60
CA ALA A 54 2.68 16.40 7.49
C ALA A 54 2.78 17.28 6.26
N ILE A 55 3.00 16.70 5.09
CA ILE A 55 3.09 17.40 3.81
C ILE A 55 2.24 16.63 2.80
N VAL A 56 1.20 17.27 2.25
CA VAL A 56 0.37 16.65 1.22
C VAL A 56 0.96 16.86 -0.18
N LEU A 57 0.75 15.85 -1.02
CA LEU A 57 1.35 15.70 -2.33
C LEU A 57 0.31 15.15 -3.31
N ASN A 58 0.58 15.26 -4.61
CA ASN A 58 -0.31 14.75 -5.65
C ASN A 58 -0.37 13.21 -5.74
N SER A 59 0.50 12.49 -5.05
CA SER A 59 0.48 11.01 -4.95
C SER A 59 1.40 10.49 -3.84
N ALA A 60 1.17 9.25 -3.40
CA ALA A 60 2.13 8.53 -2.54
C ALA A 60 3.48 8.31 -3.25
N THR A 61 3.47 8.06 -4.55
CA THR A 61 4.69 7.91 -5.35
C THR A 61 5.58 9.16 -5.26
N ALA A 62 4.97 10.35 -5.34
CA ALA A 62 5.68 11.60 -5.12
C ALA A 62 6.25 11.71 -3.70
N GLY A 63 5.51 11.24 -2.68
CA GLY A 63 5.96 11.19 -1.29
C GLY A 63 7.18 10.31 -1.09
N LEU A 64 7.14 9.08 -1.57
CA LEU A 64 8.26 8.14 -1.52
C LEU A 64 9.49 8.70 -2.25
N HIS A 65 9.31 9.27 -3.45
CA HIS A 65 10.40 9.88 -4.20
C HIS A 65 11.06 11.03 -3.43
N LEU A 66 10.26 11.99 -2.93
CA LEU A 66 10.78 13.12 -2.19
C LEU A 66 11.45 12.72 -0.87
N ALA A 67 10.95 11.68 -0.18
CA ALA A 67 11.60 11.14 1.01
C ALA A 67 13.02 10.65 0.71
N LEU A 68 13.19 9.84 -0.34
CA LEU A 68 14.50 9.34 -0.76
C LEU A 68 15.43 10.47 -1.20
N ARG A 69 14.93 11.47 -1.94
CA ARG A 69 15.72 12.67 -2.29
C ARG A 69 16.14 13.48 -1.05
N ALA A 70 15.24 13.65 -0.08
CA ALA A 70 15.54 14.35 1.18
C ALA A 70 16.59 13.62 2.01
N LEU A 71 16.65 12.29 1.94
CA LEU A 71 17.63 11.41 2.56
C LEU A 71 18.90 11.22 1.71
N ASN A 72 19.03 11.95 0.60
CA ASN A 72 20.19 11.95 -0.31
C ASN A 72 20.50 10.56 -0.91
N VAL A 73 19.46 9.78 -1.23
CA VAL A 73 19.64 8.55 -2.03
C VAL A 73 20.01 8.93 -3.46
N ASN A 74 21.11 8.38 -3.98
CA ASN A 74 21.70 8.72 -5.27
C ASN A 74 22.27 7.49 -5.98
N ALA A 75 22.96 7.71 -7.10
CA ALA A 75 23.71 6.67 -7.80
C ALA A 75 24.76 6.03 -6.87
N GLY A 76 24.88 4.71 -6.90
CA GLY A 76 25.75 3.94 -6.01
C GLY A 76 25.09 3.52 -4.70
N ASP A 77 23.88 4.02 -4.40
CA ASP A 77 23.08 3.63 -3.25
C ASP A 77 22.06 2.54 -3.59
N ALA A 78 21.63 1.80 -2.57
CA ALA A 78 20.56 0.84 -2.66
C ALA A 78 19.57 1.00 -1.49
N VAL A 79 18.34 0.55 -1.70
CA VAL A 79 17.28 0.53 -0.68
C VAL A 79 16.61 -0.84 -0.69
N ILE A 80 16.48 -1.46 0.49
CA ILE A 80 15.74 -2.70 0.68
C ILE A 80 14.25 -2.42 0.61
N VAL A 81 13.53 -3.18 -0.22
CA VAL A 81 12.08 -3.09 -0.41
C VAL A 81 11.49 -4.51 -0.54
N PRO A 82 10.23 -4.77 -0.16
CA PRO A 82 9.61 -6.07 -0.39
C PRO A 82 9.43 -6.36 -1.89
N ALA A 83 9.61 -7.60 -2.28
CA ALA A 83 9.34 -8.07 -3.65
C ALA A 83 7.83 -8.14 -3.95
N PHE A 84 7.00 -8.22 -2.92
CA PHE A 84 5.54 -8.33 -2.97
C PHE A 84 4.87 -7.02 -2.59
N THR A 85 4.92 -6.06 -3.51
CA THR A 85 4.37 -4.71 -3.33
C THR A 85 3.93 -4.11 -4.66
N PHE A 86 3.31 -2.94 -4.61
CA PHE A 86 3.07 -2.11 -5.79
C PHE A 86 4.39 -1.52 -6.31
N THR A 87 4.48 -1.31 -7.63
CA THR A 87 5.73 -0.89 -8.29
C THR A 87 6.31 0.41 -7.74
N ALA A 88 5.47 1.34 -7.26
CA ALA A 88 5.93 2.65 -6.77
C ALA A 88 7.01 2.54 -5.70
N THR A 89 6.90 1.58 -4.76
CA THR A 89 7.86 1.39 -3.67
C THR A 89 9.30 1.17 -4.18
N ALA A 90 9.45 0.42 -5.27
CA ALA A 90 10.76 0.14 -5.87
C ALA A 90 11.14 1.14 -6.98
N GLU A 91 10.15 1.60 -7.75
CA GLU A 91 10.35 2.52 -8.88
C GLU A 91 10.99 3.83 -8.44
N VAL A 92 10.61 4.37 -7.29
CA VAL A 92 11.16 5.62 -6.77
C VAL A 92 12.65 5.54 -6.44
N VAL A 93 13.16 4.35 -6.10
CA VAL A 93 14.58 4.12 -5.88
C VAL A 93 15.34 4.28 -7.20
N PHE A 94 14.83 3.69 -8.29
CA PHE A 94 15.41 3.90 -9.63
C PHE A 94 15.33 5.37 -10.08
N ARG A 95 14.28 6.10 -9.72
CA ARG A 95 14.16 7.54 -10.01
C ARG A 95 15.21 8.38 -9.28
N CYS A 96 15.72 7.88 -8.16
CA CYS A 96 16.88 8.46 -7.46
C CYS A 96 18.23 7.95 -8.00
N ASN A 97 18.25 7.22 -9.12
CA ASN A 97 19.42 6.51 -9.66
C ASN A 97 20.00 5.44 -8.72
N GLY A 98 19.29 5.06 -7.68
CA GLY A 98 19.64 3.98 -6.76
C GLY A 98 19.16 2.61 -7.28
N ILE A 99 19.48 1.55 -6.54
CA ILE A 99 19.05 0.18 -6.83
C ILE A 99 18.07 -0.31 -5.77
N PRO A 100 16.79 -0.64 -6.10
CA PRO A 100 15.92 -1.33 -5.18
C PRO A 100 16.37 -2.78 -5.01
N LEU A 101 16.66 -3.19 -3.78
CA LEU A 101 16.98 -4.57 -3.44
C LEU A 101 15.70 -5.26 -2.97
N LEU A 102 15.18 -6.11 -3.83
CA LEU A 102 13.94 -6.84 -3.55
C LEU A 102 14.21 -7.95 -2.52
N VAL A 103 13.42 -8.00 -1.46
CA VAL A 103 13.50 -9.03 -0.41
C VAL A 103 12.18 -9.79 -0.37
N ASP A 104 12.23 -11.11 -0.13
CA ASP A 104 11.02 -11.93 0.01
C ASP A 104 10.22 -11.50 1.24
N VAL A 105 8.96 -11.86 1.26
CA VAL A 105 8.08 -11.57 2.39
C VAL A 105 7.83 -12.81 3.23
N ASP A 106 7.37 -12.64 4.44
CA ASP A 106 6.88 -13.74 5.25
C ASP A 106 5.64 -14.39 4.63
N ARG A 107 5.59 -15.73 4.71
CA ARG A 107 4.58 -16.53 4.01
C ARG A 107 3.16 -16.34 4.53
N ASP A 108 3.01 -15.95 5.79
CA ASP A 108 1.72 -15.85 6.46
C ASP A 108 1.22 -14.41 6.57
N SER A 109 2.09 -13.49 6.91
CA SER A 109 1.77 -12.07 7.02
C SER A 109 1.77 -11.33 5.66
N TYR A 110 2.53 -11.78 4.68
CA TYR A 110 2.85 -11.12 3.40
C TYR A 110 3.65 -9.82 3.59
N LEU A 111 4.25 -9.65 4.76
CA LEU A 111 5.06 -8.49 5.14
C LEU A 111 6.54 -8.81 5.06
N ILE A 112 7.35 -7.77 4.83
CA ILE A 112 8.78 -7.85 5.09
C ILE A 112 9.00 -7.92 6.60
N THR A 113 9.93 -8.76 7.06
CA THR A 113 10.23 -8.99 8.47
C THR A 113 11.73 -8.88 8.73
N GLU A 114 12.13 -8.73 9.99
CA GLU A 114 13.55 -8.82 10.38
C GLU A 114 14.19 -10.10 9.81
N LYS A 115 13.50 -11.24 9.96
CA LYS A 115 13.99 -12.53 9.45
C LYS A 115 14.24 -12.50 7.94
N THR A 116 13.27 -12.05 7.14
CA THR A 116 13.43 -12.04 5.67
C THR A 116 14.52 -11.09 5.22
N ILE A 117 14.74 -9.98 5.93
CA ILE A 117 15.84 -9.05 5.66
C ILE A 117 17.17 -9.65 6.09
N MET A 118 17.26 -10.30 7.24
CA MET A 118 18.51 -10.95 7.70
C MET A 118 18.91 -12.08 6.78
N ASP A 119 17.98 -12.95 6.36
CA ASP A 119 18.25 -14.01 5.38
C ASP A 119 18.86 -13.42 4.07
N PHE A 120 18.38 -12.24 3.65
CA PHE A 120 18.95 -11.53 2.49
C PHE A 120 20.32 -10.94 2.78
N ILE A 121 20.51 -10.29 3.94
CA ILE A 121 21.79 -9.67 4.34
C ILE A 121 22.88 -10.74 4.45
N ASP A 122 22.61 -11.84 5.13
CA ASP A 122 23.56 -12.92 5.34
C ASP A 122 24.00 -13.57 4.03
N LYS A 123 23.12 -13.59 3.02
CA LYS A 123 23.39 -14.17 1.72
C LYS A 123 24.15 -13.25 0.75
N TYR A 124 23.85 -11.94 0.78
CA TYR A 124 24.25 -11.02 -0.28
C TYR A 124 25.02 -9.79 0.18
N CYS A 125 25.19 -9.57 1.47
CA CYS A 125 25.73 -8.33 1.96
C CYS A 125 26.97 -8.53 2.83
N GLU A 126 27.81 -7.50 2.90
CA GLU A 126 28.91 -7.36 3.82
C GLU A 126 28.76 -6.07 4.64
N TYR A 127 28.90 -6.16 5.98
CA TYR A 127 28.95 -4.99 6.85
C TYR A 127 30.40 -4.62 7.14
N ARG A 128 30.86 -3.52 6.58
CA ARG A 128 32.25 -3.08 6.69
C ARG A 128 32.35 -1.56 6.81
N LYS A 129 33.24 -1.06 7.64
CA LYS A 129 33.47 0.39 7.84
C LYS A 129 32.15 1.15 8.16
N ASN A 130 31.30 0.59 9.00
CA ASN A 130 30.00 1.14 9.37
C ASN A 130 29.00 1.34 8.20
N GLN A 131 29.17 0.58 7.12
CA GLN A 131 28.31 0.58 5.94
C GLN A 131 27.90 -0.85 5.59
N LEU A 132 26.62 -1.04 5.26
CA LEU A 132 26.11 -2.28 4.70
C LEU A 132 26.18 -2.21 3.18
N MET A 133 26.94 -3.11 2.57
CA MET A 133 27.16 -3.14 1.13
C MET A 133 26.53 -4.39 0.52
N HIS A 134 25.79 -4.23 -0.56
CA HIS A 134 25.31 -5.32 -1.39
C HIS A 134 26.41 -5.77 -2.35
N ILE A 135 26.94 -6.98 -2.16
CA ILE A 135 28.10 -7.50 -2.88
C ILE A 135 27.87 -7.60 -4.40
N PRO A 136 26.73 -8.19 -4.88
CA PRO A 136 26.53 -8.36 -6.32
C PRO A 136 26.47 -7.06 -7.12
N THR A 137 25.90 -5.99 -6.57
CA THR A 137 25.78 -4.69 -7.27
C THR A 137 26.83 -3.68 -6.87
N LYS A 138 27.63 -3.98 -5.83
CA LYS A 138 28.64 -3.08 -5.25
C LYS A 138 28.03 -1.73 -4.80
N THR A 139 26.79 -1.75 -4.28
CA THR A 139 26.07 -0.56 -3.81
C THR A 139 26.00 -0.51 -2.30
N ILE A 140 25.94 0.71 -1.74
CA ILE A 140 25.76 0.94 -0.31
C ILE A 140 24.27 0.93 -0.01
N ILE A 141 23.85 0.08 0.92
CA ILE A 141 22.45 0.06 1.38
C ILE A 141 22.24 1.24 2.33
N ARG A 142 21.31 2.13 1.97
CA ARG A 142 21.00 3.35 2.73
C ARG A 142 19.84 3.19 3.67
N GLY A 143 18.91 2.27 3.38
CA GLY A 143 17.73 2.12 4.19
C GLY A 143 16.80 0.99 3.76
N ILE A 144 15.72 0.91 4.50
CA ILE A 144 14.63 -0.04 4.33
C ILE A 144 13.35 0.74 4.12
N ILE A 145 12.55 0.38 3.13
CA ILE A 145 11.13 0.79 3.02
C ILE A 145 10.29 -0.45 3.28
N CYS A 146 9.62 -0.51 4.42
CA CYS A 146 8.61 -1.53 4.67
C CYS A 146 7.26 -1.12 4.10
N VAL A 147 6.42 -2.10 3.74
CA VAL A 147 5.10 -1.88 3.16
C VAL A 147 4.05 -2.52 4.07
N HIS A 148 3.09 -1.74 4.50
CA HIS A 148 1.97 -2.20 5.34
C HIS A 148 0.88 -2.81 4.46
N TYR A 149 1.15 -4.01 3.95
CA TYR A 149 0.31 -4.69 2.98
C TYR A 149 -1.13 -4.91 3.46
N GLY A 150 -2.11 -4.43 2.70
CA GLY A 150 -3.53 -4.62 3.00
C GLY A 150 -4.04 -3.95 4.27
N GLY A 151 -3.25 -3.06 4.87
CA GLY A 151 -3.52 -2.41 6.14
C GLY A 151 -2.90 -3.10 7.36
N ARG A 152 -2.22 -4.24 7.17
CA ARG A 152 -1.44 -4.93 8.21
C ARG A 152 -0.14 -4.20 8.44
N VAL A 153 0.22 -4.01 9.70
CA VAL A 153 1.41 -3.25 10.06
C VAL A 153 2.61 -4.20 10.24
N CYS A 154 3.75 -3.83 9.65
CA CYS A 154 5.02 -4.51 9.90
C CYS A 154 5.43 -4.38 11.38
N ASP A 155 6.26 -5.29 11.86
CA ASP A 155 6.87 -5.16 13.18
C ASP A 155 7.89 -4.02 13.20
N ILE A 156 7.39 -2.82 13.53
CA ILE A 156 8.17 -1.58 13.49
C ILE A 156 9.35 -1.63 14.47
N ASP A 157 9.20 -2.23 15.64
CA ASP A 157 10.27 -2.25 16.65
C ASP A 157 11.44 -3.11 16.18
N SER A 158 11.19 -4.32 15.66
CA SER A 158 12.21 -5.20 15.10
C SER A 158 12.92 -4.54 13.92
N LEU A 159 12.17 -3.92 13.00
CA LEU A 159 12.74 -3.22 11.86
C LEU A 159 13.57 -1.99 12.27
N LYS A 160 13.15 -1.24 13.28
CA LYS A 160 13.94 -0.12 13.83
C LYS A 160 15.26 -0.58 14.46
N ASN A 161 15.23 -1.68 15.21
CA ASN A 161 16.44 -2.26 15.80
C ASN A 161 17.41 -2.70 14.70
N LEU A 162 16.89 -3.35 13.66
CA LEU A 162 17.69 -3.77 12.51
C LEU A 162 18.28 -2.56 11.75
N ALA A 163 17.48 -1.55 11.49
CA ALA A 163 17.92 -0.31 10.82
C ALA A 163 19.02 0.38 11.63
N LYS A 164 18.86 0.49 12.96
CA LYS A 164 19.87 1.05 13.86
C LYS A 164 21.16 0.24 13.84
N LYS A 165 21.08 -1.10 13.88
CA LYS A 165 22.24 -2.01 13.84
C LYS A 165 23.14 -1.76 12.63
N TYR A 166 22.54 -1.49 11.48
CA TYR A 166 23.24 -1.32 10.20
C TYR A 166 23.37 0.15 9.73
N ASN A 167 23.01 1.11 10.57
CA ASN A 167 23.01 2.54 10.25
C ASN A 167 22.19 2.88 9.00
N LEU A 168 20.96 2.35 8.93
CA LEU A 168 20.00 2.52 7.83
C LEU A 168 18.85 3.43 8.25
N PHE A 169 18.26 4.17 7.30
CA PHE A 169 16.95 4.77 7.54
C PHE A 169 15.86 3.70 7.45
N LEU A 170 14.74 3.93 8.15
CA LEU A 170 13.52 3.14 8.04
C LEU A 170 12.37 4.03 7.57
N GLY A 171 11.85 3.76 6.37
CA GLY A 171 10.66 4.39 5.83
C GLY A 171 9.47 3.43 5.75
N GLU A 172 8.28 3.98 5.81
CA GLU A 172 7.02 3.25 5.70
C GLU A 172 6.29 3.64 4.43
N ASP A 173 6.05 2.68 3.52
CA ASP A 173 5.00 2.78 2.51
C ASP A 173 3.68 2.33 3.15
N ALA A 174 2.94 3.30 3.64
CA ALA A 174 1.66 3.14 4.30
C ALA A 174 0.47 3.42 3.35
N ALA A 175 0.66 3.23 2.04
CA ALA A 175 -0.39 3.46 1.04
C ALA A 175 -1.67 2.64 1.28
N HIS A 176 -1.60 1.58 2.09
CA HIS A 176 -2.73 0.73 2.51
C HIS A 176 -3.09 0.91 4.00
N ALA A 177 -2.38 1.75 4.74
CA ALA A 177 -2.42 1.73 6.21
C ALA A 177 -2.85 3.06 6.84
N PHE A 178 -3.58 3.92 6.12
CA PHE A 178 -4.13 5.12 6.73
C PHE A 178 -5.19 4.72 7.78
N GLY A 179 -4.96 5.12 9.04
CA GLY A 179 -5.77 4.70 10.18
C GLY A 179 -5.34 3.38 10.84
N SER A 180 -4.28 2.72 10.36
CA SER A 180 -3.70 1.57 11.07
C SER A 180 -2.93 2.01 12.31
N MET A 181 -2.81 1.09 13.27
CA MET A 181 -2.12 1.30 14.55
C MET A 181 -1.08 0.20 14.79
N TYR A 182 0.02 0.57 15.41
CA TYR A 182 1.04 -0.34 15.94
C TYR A 182 1.19 -0.14 17.45
N LYS A 183 0.88 -1.17 18.25
CA LYS A 183 0.94 -1.10 19.73
C LYS A 183 0.25 0.17 20.28
N ASN A 184 -0.99 0.41 19.87
CA ASN A 184 -1.81 1.57 20.24
C ASN A 184 -1.26 2.95 19.80
N LYS A 185 -0.30 2.98 18.89
CA LYS A 185 0.20 4.23 18.26
C LYS A 185 -0.22 4.27 16.80
N MET A 186 -0.74 5.41 16.36
CA MET A 186 -1.11 5.61 14.96
C MET A 186 0.13 5.52 14.05
N ILE A 187 0.02 4.81 12.92
CA ILE A 187 1.03 4.83 11.86
C ILE A 187 1.17 6.26 11.33
N GLY A 188 2.41 6.70 11.11
CA GLY A 188 2.73 8.04 10.60
C GLY A 188 3.73 8.84 11.45
N SER A 189 4.10 8.33 12.65
CA SER A 189 5.03 9.02 13.54
C SER A 189 6.12 8.13 14.13
N LEU A 190 6.25 6.89 13.63
CA LEU A 190 7.05 5.86 14.27
C LEU A 190 8.45 5.67 13.68
N THR A 191 8.66 6.09 12.43
CA THR A 191 9.89 5.89 11.65
C THR A 191 10.43 7.21 11.12
N ASP A 192 11.47 7.19 10.28
CA ASP A 192 12.05 8.41 9.71
C ASP A 192 11.06 9.16 8.83
N PHE A 193 10.26 8.41 8.06
CA PHE A 193 9.14 8.95 7.29
C PHE A 193 8.07 7.88 7.05
N THR A 194 6.82 8.32 6.88
CA THR A 194 5.69 7.48 6.49
C THR A 194 4.97 8.13 5.32
N VAL A 195 4.63 7.34 4.30
CA VAL A 195 3.91 7.85 3.11
C VAL A 195 2.55 7.18 2.98
N PHE A 196 1.50 8.00 2.86
CA PHE A 196 0.12 7.59 2.66
C PHE A 196 -0.35 7.89 1.25
N SER A 197 -1.28 7.08 0.75
CA SER A 197 -1.96 7.29 -0.53
C SER A 197 -3.42 7.67 -0.31
N PHE A 198 -3.87 8.64 -1.10
CA PHE A 198 -5.27 9.06 -1.18
C PHE A 198 -5.84 8.84 -2.59
N TYR A 199 -5.30 7.83 -3.31
CA TYR A 199 -5.85 7.37 -4.58
C TYR A 199 -7.30 6.89 -4.40
N ALA A 200 -8.09 6.91 -5.45
CA ALA A 200 -9.53 6.64 -5.44
C ALA A 200 -9.97 5.36 -4.69
N THR A 201 -9.15 4.32 -4.67
CA THR A 201 -9.49 3.03 -4.03
C THR A 201 -9.02 2.91 -2.58
N LYS A 202 -8.34 3.92 -2.02
CA LYS A 202 -7.75 3.87 -0.66
C LYS A 202 -8.81 4.08 0.42
N ASN A 203 -8.41 3.88 1.67
CA ASN A 203 -9.32 3.95 2.83
C ASN A 203 -9.98 5.33 2.97
N ILE A 204 -9.23 6.38 2.70
CA ILE A 204 -9.73 7.73 2.42
C ILE A 204 -9.17 8.16 1.06
N THR A 205 -9.88 9.03 0.37
CA THR A 205 -9.51 9.46 -0.97
C THR A 205 -9.59 10.96 -1.17
N THR A 206 -8.74 11.47 -2.07
CA THR A 206 -8.85 12.79 -2.70
C THR A 206 -9.00 12.66 -4.21
N GLY A 207 -9.35 11.45 -4.72
CA GLY A 207 -9.27 11.09 -6.13
C GLY A 207 -7.84 10.72 -6.50
N GLU A 208 -6.97 11.69 -6.55
CA GLU A 208 -5.52 11.57 -6.60
C GLU A 208 -4.91 12.34 -5.43
N GLY A 209 -3.90 11.77 -4.77
CA GLY A 209 -3.23 12.41 -3.65
C GLY A 209 -2.39 11.46 -2.82
N GLY A 210 -1.65 12.07 -1.91
CA GLY A 210 -0.87 11.39 -0.89
C GLY A 210 -0.39 12.36 0.17
N ALA A 211 0.19 11.82 1.22
CA ALA A 211 0.85 12.60 2.25
C ALA A 211 2.13 11.91 2.71
N ILE A 212 3.10 12.70 3.10
CA ILE A 212 4.26 12.24 3.86
C ILE A 212 4.23 12.85 5.25
N THR A 213 4.49 12.03 6.26
CA THR A 213 4.64 12.47 7.65
C THR A 213 6.03 12.12 8.15
N THR A 214 6.58 12.96 9.03
CA THR A 214 7.89 12.75 9.66
C THR A 214 8.01 13.55 10.95
N ASN A 215 8.88 13.09 11.85
CA ASN A 215 9.27 13.84 13.04
C ASN A 215 10.58 14.64 12.85
N HIS A 216 11.25 14.50 11.70
CA HIS A 216 12.51 15.17 11.36
C HIS A 216 12.26 16.47 10.61
N GLN A 217 12.62 17.59 11.23
CA GLN A 217 12.35 18.92 10.68
C GLN A 217 13.14 19.23 9.42
N ASP A 218 14.37 18.73 9.31
CA ASP A 218 15.22 18.89 8.14
C ASP A 218 14.65 18.16 6.91
N ILE A 219 14.16 16.93 7.09
CA ILE A 219 13.45 16.15 6.06
C ILE A 219 12.20 16.91 5.61
N ALA A 220 11.37 17.36 6.57
CA ALA A 220 10.16 18.10 6.26
C ALA A 220 10.42 19.39 5.48
N LYS A 221 11.45 20.17 5.86
CA LYS A 221 11.85 21.39 5.15
C LYS A 221 12.29 21.11 3.71
N LYS A 222 13.12 20.08 3.50
CA LYS A 222 13.56 19.67 2.16
C LYS A 222 12.37 19.26 1.29
N ILE A 223 11.46 18.44 1.82
CA ILE A 223 10.27 17.97 1.08
C ILE A 223 9.34 19.12 0.72
N ARG A 224 9.03 20.04 1.65
CA ARG A 224 8.20 21.22 1.38
C ARG A 224 8.76 22.05 0.23
N ARG A 225 10.07 22.26 0.21
CA ARG A 225 10.75 22.98 -0.86
C ARG A 225 10.70 22.22 -2.19
N MET A 226 11.12 20.96 -2.19
CA MET A 226 11.18 20.14 -3.40
C MET A 226 9.79 19.86 -4.01
N ARG A 227 8.72 19.81 -3.22
CA ARG A 227 7.37 19.55 -3.69
C ARG A 227 6.86 20.58 -4.71
N LEU A 228 7.38 21.81 -4.66
CA LEU A 228 6.97 22.90 -5.54
C LEU A 228 8.20 23.68 -6.03
N HIS A 229 8.83 23.20 -7.10
CA HIS A 229 9.88 23.86 -7.88
C HIS A 229 11.13 24.31 -7.12
N GLY A 230 11.36 23.86 -5.87
CA GLY A 230 12.52 24.29 -5.09
C GLY A 230 12.46 25.75 -4.62
N PHE A 231 11.27 26.33 -4.55
CA PHE A 231 11.07 27.71 -4.11
C PHE A 231 11.50 27.94 -2.66
N ASP A 232 12.04 29.12 -2.39
CA ASP A 232 12.41 29.60 -1.06
C ASP A 232 11.19 29.78 -0.15
N ILE A 233 10.05 30.26 -0.70
CA ILE A 233 8.79 30.53 0.01
C ILE A 233 7.62 29.93 -0.77
N GLU A 234 6.72 29.23 -0.07
CA GLU A 234 5.47 28.71 -0.64
C GLU A 234 4.61 29.85 -1.22
N THR A 235 4.00 29.62 -2.38
CA THR A 235 3.32 30.65 -3.19
C THR A 235 2.30 31.45 -2.41
N TYR A 236 1.48 30.83 -1.58
CA TYR A 236 0.42 31.49 -0.80
C TYR A 236 0.93 32.23 0.46
N LYS A 237 2.20 32.03 0.83
CA LYS A 237 2.87 32.74 1.96
C LYS A 237 3.69 33.95 1.50
N ARG A 238 3.80 34.18 0.19
CA ARG A 238 4.60 35.28 -0.35
C ARG A 238 3.98 36.65 0.00
N LYS A 239 4.82 37.52 0.54
CA LYS A 239 4.45 38.94 0.80
C LYS A 239 4.87 39.87 -0.33
N LYS A 240 5.79 39.41 -1.20
CA LYS A 240 6.31 40.15 -2.36
C LYS A 240 6.17 39.29 -3.61
N ASN A 241 6.08 39.95 -4.78
CA ASN A 241 5.97 39.22 -6.07
C ASN A 241 7.30 38.62 -6.56
N VAL A 242 8.35 38.64 -5.73
CA VAL A 242 9.66 38.09 -6.04
C VAL A 242 9.85 36.82 -5.25
N TYR A 243 10.36 35.77 -5.89
CA TYR A 243 10.72 34.49 -5.32
C TYR A 243 12.05 34.01 -5.88
N ASP A 244 12.70 33.08 -5.21
CA ASP A 244 13.93 32.44 -5.66
C ASP A 244 13.78 30.91 -5.71
N VAL A 245 14.53 30.27 -6.61
CA VAL A 245 14.67 28.82 -6.73
C VAL A 245 16.03 28.45 -6.11
N ILE A 246 15.97 27.91 -4.89
CA ILE A 246 17.18 27.68 -4.06
C ILE A 246 17.61 26.21 -4.00
N SER A 247 16.88 25.31 -4.67
CA SER A 247 17.22 23.90 -4.83
C SER A 247 16.51 23.30 -6.04
N GLU A 248 16.86 22.07 -6.41
CA GLU A 248 15.99 21.31 -7.31
C GLU A 248 14.58 21.17 -6.73
N GLY A 249 13.60 21.06 -7.61
CA GLY A 249 12.23 20.87 -7.21
C GLY A 249 11.38 20.18 -8.28
N TYR A 250 10.19 19.77 -7.87
CA TYR A 250 9.23 19.02 -8.66
C TYR A 250 7.88 19.71 -8.62
N LYS A 251 6.95 19.30 -9.48
CA LYS A 251 5.56 19.75 -9.46
C LYS A 251 4.68 18.66 -8.82
N TYR A 252 4.80 18.46 -7.51
CA TYR A 252 4.16 17.39 -6.74
C TYR A 252 3.16 17.88 -5.67
N ASN A 253 2.84 19.16 -5.68
CA ASN A 253 1.89 19.77 -4.75
C ASN A 253 0.46 19.27 -4.98
N LEU A 254 -0.34 19.22 -3.91
CA LEU A 254 -1.78 18.98 -3.97
C LEU A 254 -2.53 20.31 -4.06
N SER A 255 -3.70 20.34 -4.70
CA SER A 255 -4.56 21.51 -4.79
C SER A 255 -5.50 21.63 -3.60
N ASP A 256 -6.02 22.85 -3.34
CA ASP A 256 -7.04 23.07 -2.32
C ASP A 256 -8.35 22.34 -2.64
N VAL A 257 -8.68 22.19 -3.93
CA VAL A 257 -9.86 21.42 -4.38
C VAL A 257 -9.80 19.98 -3.88
N LEU A 258 -8.66 19.29 -4.08
CA LEU A 258 -8.49 17.91 -3.65
C LEU A 258 -8.29 17.80 -2.13
N SER A 259 -7.64 18.79 -1.52
CA SER A 259 -7.46 18.86 -0.07
C SER A 259 -8.80 19.01 0.66
N ALA A 260 -9.77 19.69 0.06
CA ALA A 260 -11.12 19.84 0.60
C ALA A 260 -11.82 18.48 0.77
N ILE A 261 -11.70 17.60 -0.23
CA ILE A 261 -12.20 16.22 -0.14
C ILE A 261 -11.51 15.51 1.02
N GLY A 262 -10.18 15.59 1.10
CA GLY A 262 -9.36 14.91 2.10
C GLY A 262 -9.71 15.28 3.54
N ILE A 263 -10.05 16.54 3.81
CA ILE A 263 -10.46 17.01 5.16
C ILE A 263 -11.72 16.26 5.61
N VAL A 264 -12.74 16.19 4.74
CA VAL A 264 -14.01 15.53 5.07
C VAL A 264 -13.82 14.02 5.18
N GLN A 265 -13.09 13.41 4.24
CA GLN A 265 -12.75 11.99 4.27
C GLN A 265 -12.04 11.60 5.57
N LEU A 266 -11.09 12.42 6.03
CA LEU A 266 -10.38 12.17 7.29
C LEU A 266 -11.30 12.27 8.51
N LYS A 267 -12.23 13.24 8.53
CA LYS A 267 -13.25 13.37 9.56
C LYS A 267 -14.13 12.11 9.65
N ARG A 268 -14.50 11.53 8.49
CA ARG A 268 -15.33 10.31 8.37
C ARG A 268 -14.54 9.01 8.54
N ASN A 269 -13.20 9.07 8.53
CA ASN A 269 -12.36 7.87 8.55
C ASN A 269 -12.67 6.87 9.70
N PRO A 270 -12.95 7.28 10.95
CA PRO A 270 -13.28 6.33 12.02
C PRO A 270 -14.50 5.45 11.69
N GLU A 271 -15.57 6.04 11.15
CA GLU A 271 -16.77 5.32 10.74
C GLU A 271 -16.47 4.35 9.58
N MET A 272 -15.75 4.83 8.56
CA MET A 272 -15.35 4.03 7.40
C MET A 272 -14.48 2.83 7.81
N LEU A 273 -13.59 3.00 8.78
CA LEU A 273 -12.77 1.91 9.33
C LEU A 273 -13.63 0.88 10.09
N LEU A 274 -14.61 1.32 10.89
CA LEU A 274 -15.53 0.42 11.58
C LEU A 274 -16.33 -0.43 10.59
N LYS A 275 -16.80 0.16 9.48
CA LYS A 275 -17.50 -0.58 8.42
C LYS A 275 -16.59 -1.60 7.75
N ARG A 276 -15.35 -1.24 7.43
CA ARG A 276 -14.36 -2.18 6.86
C ARG A 276 -14.03 -3.32 7.83
N LYS A 277 -13.87 -3.02 9.12
CA LYS A 277 -13.67 -4.03 10.17
C LYS A 277 -14.86 -5.00 10.23
N PHE A 278 -16.08 -4.48 10.22
CA PHE A 278 -17.30 -5.29 10.20
C PHE A 278 -17.33 -6.24 8.99
N ILE A 279 -17.09 -5.73 7.77
CA ILE A 279 -17.05 -6.54 6.55
C ILE A 279 -15.98 -7.65 6.65
N HIS A 280 -14.78 -7.28 7.11
CA HIS A 280 -13.69 -8.24 7.31
C HIS A 280 -14.10 -9.38 8.25
N GLN A 281 -14.64 -9.04 9.42
CA GLN A 281 -15.08 -10.03 10.41
C GLN A 281 -16.26 -10.89 9.90
N TYR A 282 -17.18 -10.28 9.15
CA TYR A 282 -18.26 -10.99 8.51
C TYR A 282 -17.72 -12.05 7.53
N TYR A 283 -16.84 -11.67 6.63
CA TYR A 283 -16.20 -12.62 5.70
C TYR A 283 -15.43 -13.72 6.44
N GLN A 284 -14.67 -13.40 7.50
CA GLN A 284 -13.98 -14.39 8.32
C GLN A 284 -14.95 -15.45 8.85
N ASN A 285 -16.09 -15.02 9.40
CA ASN A 285 -17.08 -15.93 9.95
C ASN A 285 -17.75 -16.80 8.89
N GLN A 286 -18.04 -16.24 7.71
CA GLN A 286 -18.69 -16.97 6.63
C GLN A 286 -17.77 -18.00 5.96
N PHE A 287 -16.46 -17.72 5.89
CA PHE A 287 -15.53 -18.56 5.13
C PHE A 287 -14.67 -19.50 5.99
N LYS A 288 -14.71 -19.40 7.33
CA LYS A 288 -13.85 -20.20 8.23
C LYS A 288 -13.94 -21.71 8.07
N ASN A 289 -15.09 -22.22 7.59
CA ASN A 289 -15.34 -23.64 7.38
C ASN A 289 -15.05 -24.11 5.93
N LEU A 290 -14.62 -23.23 5.02
CA LEU A 290 -14.30 -23.58 3.65
C LEU A 290 -12.89 -24.16 3.58
N THR A 291 -12.79 -25.49 3.67
CA THR A 291 -11.51 -26.20 3.67
C THR A 291 -10.73 -25.99 2.37
N GLY A 292 -9.41 -25.71 2.49
CA GLY A 292 -8.53 -25.43 1.35
C GLY A 292 -8.47 -23.94 0.93
N LEU A 293 -9.28 -23.07 1.54
CA LEU A 293 -9.08 -21.64 1.50
C LEU A 293 -8.18 -21.23 2.68
N LYS A 294 -7.12 -20.44 2.40
CA LYS A 294 -6.41 -19.71 3.45
C LYS A 294 -7.00 -18.33 3.53
N LEU A 295 -7.60 -18.00 4.67
CA LEU A 295 -8.22 -16.72 4.91
C LEU A 295 -7.16 -15.67 5.29
N ASN A 296 -7.53 -14.42 5.10
CA ASN A 296 -6.76 -13.27 5.56
C ASN A 296 -6.72 -13.27 7.10
N PRO A 297 -5.56 -13.39 7.74
CA PRO A 297 -5.50 -13.36 9.20
C PRO A 297 -5.99 -12.01 9.73
N GLU A 298 -6.64 -12.02 10.89
CA GLU A 298 -6.97 -10.79 11.61
C GLU A 298 -5.71 -10.19 12.22
N TYR A 299 -5.53 -8.89 12.06
CA TYR A 299 -4.42 -8.13 12.63
C TYR A 299 -4.98 -7.02 13.50
N GLU A 300 -4.56 -6.98 14.73
CA GLU A 300 -4.87 -5.88 15.64
C GLU A 300 -4.33 -4.57 15.06
N GLY A 301 -5.15 -3.52 15.09
CA GLY A 301 -4.77 -2.21 14.56
C GLY A 301 -4.74 -2.10 13.03
N SER A 302 -5.24 -3.10 12.28
CA SER A 302 -5.34 -3.01 10.82
C SER A 302 -6.34 -1.95 10.36
N SER A 303 -6.06 -1.31 9.23
CA SER A 303 -7.02 -0.45 8.50
C SER A 303 -7.95 -1.24 7.57
N TYR A 304 -7.82 -2.54 7.48
CA TYR A 304 -8.67 -3.43 6.68
C TYR A 304 -8.81 -2.97 5.21
N HIS A 305 -7.70 -2.52 4.61
CA HIS A 305 -7.71 -2.02 3.23
C HIS A 305 -8.03 -3.10 2.21
N LEU A 306 -7.45 -4.30 2.38
CA LEU A 306 -7.70 -5.46 1.53
C LEU A 306 -8.26 -6.62 2.35
N TYR A 307 -9.19 -7.35 1.75
CA TYR A 307 -9.53 -8.70 2.19
C TYR A 307 -9.01 -9.70 1.16
N THR A 308 -8.04 -10.53 1.54
CA THR A 308 -7.40 -11.49 0.64
C THR A 308 -7.65 -12.92 1.08
N ILE A 309 -7.87 -13.78 0.11
CA ILE A 309 -7.93 -15.24 0.31
C ILE A 309 -6.89 -15.92 -0.57
N GLU A 310 -6.36 -17.08 -0.15
CA GLU A 310 -5.63 -17.94 -1.06
C GLU A 310 -6.51 -19.12 -1.44
N VAL A 311 -6.66 -19.34 -2.75
CA VAL A 311 -7.51 -20.39 -3.29
C VAL A 311 -6.74 -21.26 -4.28
N PRO A 312 -6.96 -22.58 -4.30
CA PRO A 312 -6.50 -23.42 -5.40
C PRO A 312 -7.17 -23.00 -6.71
N ASN A 313 -6.42 -23.04 -7.83
CA ASN A 313 -6.94 -22.63 -9.15
C ASN A 313 -7.53 -21.21 -9.15
N ARG A 314 -6.81 -20.26 -8.55
CA ARG A 314 -7.21 -18.87 -8.38
C ARG A 314 -7.89 -18.25 -9.60
N ASP A 315 -7.33 -18.39 -10.80
CA ASP A 315 -7.85 -17.75 -12.00
C ASP A 315 -9.23 -18.31 -12.39
N LYS A 316 -9.44 -19.63 -12.19
CA LYS A 316 -10.75 -20.22 -12.40
C LYS A 316 -11.77 -19.78 -11.33
N PHE A 317 -11.33 -19.67 -10.07
CA PHE A 317 -12.15 -19.16 -8.99
C PHE A 317 -12.58 -17.71 -9.28
N ALA A 318 -11.65 -16.85 -9.68
CA ALA A 318 -11.91 -15.47 -10.05
C ALA A 318 -12.89 -15.35 -11.23
N ASN A 319 -12.78 -16.22 -12.24
CA ASN A 319 -13.71 -16.23 -13.37
C ASN A 319 -15.13 -16.59 -12.93
N ILE A 320 -15.30 -17.57 -12.03
CA ILE A 320 -16.64 -17.91 -11.49
C ILE A 320 -17.21 -16.70 -10.74
N LEU A 321 -16.43 -16.02 -9.89
CA LEU A 321 -16.88 -14.80 -9.21
C LEU A 321 -17.31 -13.70 -10.20
N LYS A 322 -16.54 -13.53 -11.26
CA LYS A 322 -16.86 -12.56 -12.33
C LYS A 322 -18.19 -12.91 -13.04
N GLU A 323 -18.45 -14.20 -13.32
CA GLU A 323 -19.70 -14.68 -13.88
C GLU A 323 -20.89 -14.43 -12.93
N GLN A 324 -20.66 -14.41 -11.62
CA GLN A 324 -21.65 -14.03 -10.60
C GLN A 324 -21.78 -12.50 -10.42
N GLY A 325 -21.05 -11.70 -11.20
CA GLY A 325 -21.07 -10.24 -11.13
C GLY A 325 -20.18 -9.65 -10.02
N ILE A 326 -19.22 -10.40 -9.47
CA ILE A 326 -18.29 -9.93 -8.44
C ILE A 326 -16.92 -9.69 -9.06
N GLN A 327 -16.43 -8.43 -9.05
CA GLN A 327 -15.10 -8.09 -9.52
C GLN A 327 -14.06 -8.34 -8.43
N THR A 328 -12.99 -9.04 -8.77
CA THR A 328 -11.87 -9.34 -7.88
C THR A 328 -10.57 -8.74 -8.41
N SER A 329 -9.51 -8.73 -7.59
CA SER A 329 -8.19 -8.24 -7.99
C SER A 329 -7.06 -9.10 -7.42
N ILE A 330 -5.83 -8.87 -7.89
CA ILE A 330 -4.61 -9.55 -7.40
C ILE A 330 -3.64 -8.49 -6.86
N HIS A 331 -3.42 -8.51 -5.56
CA HIS A 331 -2.44 -7.67 -4.89
C HIS A 331 -1.37 -8.56 -4.23
N PHE A 332 -0.19 -8.74 -4.85
CA PHE A 332 0.26 -8.19 -6.11
C PHE A 332 0.92 -9.28 -6.98
N LYS A 333 1.13 -8.98 -8.27
CA LYS A 333 2.12 -9.70 -9.06
C LYS A 333 3.50 -9.28 -8.55
N PRO A 334 4.37 -10.20 -8.10
CA PRO A 334 5.69 -9.84 -7.60
C PRO A 334 6.51 -9.04 -8.60
N LEU A 335 7.26 -8.05 -8.12
CA LEU A 335 7.98 -7.10 -8.98
C LEU A 335 8.96 -7.79 -9.92
N TYR A 336 9.74 -8.75 -9.44
CA TYR A 336 10.71 -9.49 -10.26
C TYR A 336 10.07 -10.29 -11.41
N LYS A 337 8.73 -10.52 -11.39
CA LYS A 337 7.96 -11.15 -12.50
C LYS A 337 7.49 -10.14 -13.54
N MET A 338 7.58 -8.85 -13.28
CA MET A 338 7.18 -7.81 -14.23
C MET A 338 8.29 -7.56 -15.24
N THR A 339 7.94 -7.30 -16.50
CA THR A 339 8.88 -7.21 -17.62
C THR A 339 10.01 -6.22 -17.37
N TYR A 340 9.70 -5.03 -16.86
CA TYR A 340 10.71 -4.01 -16.57
C TYR A 340 11.79 -4.51 -15.60
N TYR A 341 11.39 -5.16 -14.49
CA TYR A 341 12.30 -5.68 -13.48
C TYR A 341 13.09 -6.91 -13.97
N LYS A 342 12.45 -7.80 -14.74
CA LYS A 342 13.14 -8.92 -15.38
C LYS A 342 14.29 -8.46 -16.27
N ASN A 343 14.05 -7.39 -17.05
CA ASN A 343 15.04 -6.85 -17.97
C ASN A 343 16.26 -6.22 -17.27
N LYS A 344 16.12 -5.87 -15.98
CA LYS A 344 17.26 -5.38 -15.17
C LYS A 344 18.27 -6.49 -14.83
N LYS A 345 17.86 -7.78 -14.88
CA LYS A 345 18.70 -8.95 -14.57
C LYS A 345 19.34 -8.92 -13.16
N LEU A 346 18.68 -8.23 -12.22
CA LEU A 346 19.15 -8.04 -10.84
C LEU A 346 18.55 -9.06 -9.86
N TYR A 347 17.52 -9.80 -10.28
CA TYR A 347 16.68 -10.58 -9.39
C TYR A 347 16.53 -12.01 -9.86
N SER A 348 16.84 -12.97 -8.98
CA SER A 348 16.64 -14.42 -9.25
C SER A 348 15.33 -14.89 -8.64
N ILE A 349 14.52 -15.65 -9.39
CA ILE A 349 13.25 -16.21 -8.90
C ILE A 349 13.42 -17.15 -7.70
N GLN A 350 14.59 -17.78 -7.55
CA GLN A 350 14.90 -18.70 -6.46
C GLN A 350 14.96 -18.02 -5.09
N ASP A 351 15.09 -16.70 -5.06
CA ASP A 351 15.18 -15.92 -3.83
C ASP A 351 13.81 -15.53 -3.24
N TYR A 352 12.69 -15.87 -3.92
CA TYR A 352 11.35 -15.38 -3.60
C TYR A 352 10.32 -16.50 -3.47
N SER A 353 10.67 -17.56 -2.73
CA SER A 353 9.83 -18.76 -2.60
C SER A 353 8.45 -18.46 -1.98
N ASN A 354 8.39 -17.56 -1.01
CA ASN A 354 7.14 -17.16 -0.38
C ASN A 354 6.27 -16.32 -1.33
N CYS A 355 6.87 -15.33 -2.01
CA CYS A 355 6.16 -14.55 -3.04
C CYS A 355 5.59 -15.42 -4.14
N GLU A 356 6.32 -16.45 -4.59
CA GLU A 356 5.85 -17.42 -5.60
C GLU A 356 4.64 -18.22 -5.09
N ALA A 357 4.72 -18.72 -3.86
CA ALA A 357 3.64 -19.50 -3.25
C ALA A 357 2.37 -18.67 -3.03
N ILE A 358 2.53 -17.40 -2.58
CA ILE A 358 1.43 -16.46 -2.37
C ILE A 358 0.80 -16.10 -3.72
N PHE A 359 1.59 -15.65 -4.69
CA PHE A 359 1.08 -15.15 -5.98
C PHE A 359 0.28 -16.19 -6.76
N LYS A 360 0.64 -17.47 -6.64
CA LYS A 360 -0.10 -18.57 -7.29
C LYS A 360 -1.55 -18.70 -6.83
N LYS A 361 -1.87 -18.21 -5.62
CA LYS A 361 -3.14 -18.51 -4.95
C LYS A 361 -3.94 -17.27 -4.54
N ILE A 362 -3.28 -16.12 -4.34
CA ILE A 362 -3.88 -14.94 -3.73
C ILE A 362 -4.94 -14.31 -4.63
N LEU A 363 -6.07 -13.96 -4.04
CA LEU A 363 -7.18 -13.23 -4.64
C LEU A 363 -7.72 -12.22 -3.63
N SER A 364 -7.97 -11.00 -4.07
CA SER A 364 -8.56 -9.94 -3.25
C SER A 364 -10.04 -9.82 -3.57
N LEU A 365 -10.89 -9.90 -2.54
CA LEU A 365 -12.34 -9.71 -2.60
C LEU A 365 -12.70 -8.24 -2.36
N PRO A 366 -13.88 -7.79 -2.83
CA PRO A 366 -14.36 -6.43 -2.55
C PRO A 366 -14.45 -6.16 -1.04
N ILE A 367 -13.88 -5.02 -0.62
CA ILE A 367 -14.03 -4.49 0.74
C ILE A 367 -13.88 -2.97 0.69
N TYR A 368 -14.99 -2.23 0.90
CA TYR A 368 -15.00 -0.77 0.98
C TYR A 368 -16.19 -0.28 1.79
N SER A 369 -16.13 0.92 2.37
CA SER A 369 -17.12 1.44 3.32
C SER A 369 -18.50 1.65 2.70
N ALA A 370 -18.57 1.96 1.40
CA ALA A 370 -19.85 2.19 0.70
C ALA A 370 -20.59 0.91 0.31
N MET A 371 -20.15 -0.30 0.70
CA MET A 371 -20.88 -1.55 0.45
C MET A 371 -22.18 -1.60 1.27
N SER A 372 -23.28 -1.96 0.61
CA SER A 372 -24.53 -2.31 1.28
C SER A 372 -24.45 -3.70 1.92
N GLU A 373 -25.42 -4.05 2.76
CA GLU A 373 -25.52 -5.42 3.31
C GLU A 373 -25.76 -6.46 2.21
N GLU A 374 -26.53 -6.11 1.19
CA GLU A 374 -26.78 -6.93 0.01
C GLU A 374 -25.46 -7.16 -0.76
N ASP A 375 -24.67 -6.10 -0.99
CA ASP A 375 -23.35 -6.24 -1.65
C ASP A 375 -22.42 -7.20 -0.89
N ILE A 376 -22.41 -7.12 0.44
CA ILE A 376 -21.59 -7.97 1.30
C ILE A 376 -22.08 -9.43 1.22
N GLN A 377 -23.39 -9.65 1.26
CA GLN A 377 -23.98 -10.99 1.17
C GLN A 377 -23.74 -11.61 -0.21
N ASP A 378 -23.86 -10.84 -1.29
CA ASP A 378 -23.60 -11.30 -2.66
C ASP A 378 -22.15 -11.78 -2.84
N VAL A 379 -21.18 -11.11 -2.21
CA VAL A 379 -19.78 -11.59 -2.21
C VAL A 379 -19.67 -12.95 -1.51
N VAL A 380 -20.35 -13.11 -0.36
CA VAL A 380 -20.35 -14.37 0.40
C VAL A 380 -20.97 -15.50 -0.43
N ASP A 381 -22.13 -15.27 -1.03
CA ASP A 381 -22.84 -16.25 -1.83
C ASP A 381 -22.04 -16.65 -3.07
N ALA A 382 -21.40 -15.69 -3.74
CA ALA A 382 -20.55 -15.94 -4.89
C ALA A 382 -19.32 -16.79 -4.53
N VAL A 383 -18.68 -16.51 -3.38
CA VAL A 383 -17.52 -17.27 -2.89
C VAL A 383 -17.93 -18.70 -2.56
N ASN A 384 -19.06 -18.90 -1.87
CA ASN A 384 -19.57 -20.24 -1.57
C ASN A 384 -19.91 -21.00 -2.85
N PHE A 385 -20.59 -20.38 -3.79
CA PHE A 385 -20.91 -20.96 -5.09
C PHE A 385 -19.65 -21.37 -5.88
N ALA A 386 -18.64 -20.51 -5.93
CA ALA A 386 -17.37 -20.81 -6.60
C ALA A 386 -16.64 -21.97 -5.91
N TYR A 387 -16.67 -22.00 -4.57
CA TYR A 387 -16.08 -23.07 -3.78
C TYR A 387 -16.73 -24.42 -4.06
N GLU A 388 -18.05 -24.52 -4.03
CA GLU A 388 -18.80 -25.74 -4.32
C GLU A 388 -18.56 -26.27 -5.73
N ASN A 389 -18.61 -25.39 -6.74
CA ASN A 389 -18.35 -25.76 -8.13
C ASN A 389 -16.95 -26.35 -8.39
N LEU A 390 -15.95 -25.88 -7.65
CA LEU A 390 -14.59 -26.39 -7.79
C LEU A 390 -14.35 -27.68 -7.02
N HIS A 391 -15.12 -27.96 -5.96
CA HIS A 391 -15.00 -29.17 -5.15
C HIS A 391 -15.83 -30.32 -5.71
N GLN A 392 -17.06 -30.09 -6.21
CA GLN A 392 -17.89 -31.12 -6.84
C GLN A 392 -17.22 -31.72 -8.08
N LYS A 393 -16.57 -30.94 -8.93
CA LYS A 393 -15.81 -31.43 -10.10
C LYS A 393 -14.59 -32.27 -9.73
N LYS A 394 -14.05 -32.20 -8.52
CA LYS A 394 -13.00 -33.10 -8.03
C LYS A 394 -13.53 -34.48 -7.66
N ASN A 395 -14.75 -34.56 -7.11
CA ASN A 395 -15.36 -35.82 -6.71
C ASN A 395 -15.85 -36.63 -7.92
N GLN A 396 -16.33 -35.97 -8.96
CA GLN A 396 -16.75 -36.65 -10.21
C GLN A 396 -15.58 -37.25 -11.01
N LYS A 397 -14.36 -36.72 -10.93
CA LYS A 397 -13.18 -37.32 -11.59
C LYS A 397 -12.60 -38.55 -10.86
N LYS A 398 -13.03 -38.86 -9.64
CA LYS A 398 -12.59 -40.06 -8.89
C LYS A 398 -13.44 -41.29 -9.12
N PHE A 399 -14.56 -41.18 -9.82
CA PHE A 399 -15.40 -42.32 -10.20
C PHE A 399 -15.13 -42.73 -11.66
N VAL A 400 -13.96 -43.30 -11.93
CA VAL A 400 -13.76 -44.19 -13.11
C VAL A 400 -14.08 -45.59 -12.64
N LEU A 401 -15.24 -46.09 -13.01
CA LEU A 401 -15.58 -47.53 -12.83
C LEU A 401 -14.55 -48.36 -13.57
N PRO A 402 -13.98 -49.38 -12.95
CA PRO A 402 -13.16 -50.34 -13.69
C PRO A 402 -14.07 -51.11 -14.65
N PHE A 403 -13.77 -51.04 -15.94
CA PHE A 403 -14.39 -51.92 -16.94
C PHE A 403 -14.08 -53.36 -16.57
N PRO A 404 -15.09 -54.27 -16.52
CA PRO A 404 -14.81 -55.71 -16.38
C PRO A 404 -14.13 -56.17 -17.67
N SER A 405 -12.93 -56.71 -17.54
CA SER A 405 -12.25 -57.48 -18.59
C SER A 405 -13.05 -58.73 -18.88
N HIS A 406 -13.70 -58.78 -20.03
CA HIS A 406 -14.22 -60.08 -20.57
C HIS A 406 -13.05 -60.97 -20.94
N LYS A 407 -13.04 -62.18 -20.31
CA LYS A 407 -12.31 -63.30 -20.76
C LYS A 407 -12.99 -63.88 -21.99
#